data_c674d10479b65aba97c87934b8b73492
#
_entry.id   c674d10479b65aba97c87934b8b73492
#
_cell.length_a   1.000
_cell.length_b   1.000
_cell.length_c   1.000
_cell.angle_alpha   90.00
_cell.angle_beta   90.00
_cell.angle_gamma   90.00
#
_symmetry.space_group_name_H-M   'P 1'
#
loop_
_entity.id
_entity.type
_entity.pdbx_description
1 polymer ?
#
loop_
_entity_poly.entity_id
_entity_poly.type
_entity_poly.pdbx_seq_one_letter_code
_entity_poly.pdbx_strand_id
1 'polypeptide(L)'
;LTLNTKANLGVSPIISVPYSISQITGYNFGDLTFVVYAIFVVVQIGIHVKIKKNNKIVSDVLQLPLSLVFTRLLNIFSVYIPTSQNLGIRFIVLAFAIICTGIGAAMSLSMQLVPNPGDGIVQALAERFNKSVGLTKNLFDCFNLCITLCISIFIAHQIVGVGIGTVIAVLGVGRVIALYHHIFETKIEYLITK
;
A
#
# COMPACT_ATOMS: atom_id res chain seq x y z
N LEU A 1 -3.38 -2.66 6.63
CA LEU A 1 -2.61 -1.41 6.83
C LEU A 1 -2.68 -0.93 8.27
N THR A 2 -3.87 -0.80 8.88
CA THR A 2 -4.02 -0.33 10.28
C THR A 2 -3.21 -1.17 11.27
N LEU A 3 -3.23 -2.50 11.17
CA LEU A 3 -2.42 -3.37 12.02
C LEU A 3 -0.91 -3.07 11.89
N ASN A 4 -0.46 -2.73 10.69
CA ASN A 4 0.94 -2.37 10.46
C ASN A 4 1.31 -1.08 11.22
N THR A 5 0.43 -0.06 11.21
CA THR A 5 0.66 1.17 11.99
C THR A 5 0.61 0.90 13.49
N LYS A 6 -0.28 0.00 13.96
CA LYS A 6 -0.43 -0.36 15.38
C LYS A 6 0.69 -1.25 15.92
N ALA A 7 1.41 -1.95 15.05
CA ALA A 7 2.64 -2.64 15.45
C ALA A 7 3.72 -1.66 15.92
N ASN A 8 3.66 -0.40 15.47
CA ASN A 8 4.60 0.68 15.86
C ASN A 8 6.08 0.28 15.70
N LEU A 9 6.39 -0.50 14.65
CA LEU A 9 7.73 -0.94 14.24
C LEU A 9 8.17 -0.30 12.92
N GLY A 10 7.42 0.67 12.45
CA GLY A 10 7.49 1.27 11.12
C GLY A 10 6.31 0.81 10.26
N VAL A 11 5.97 1.58 9.24
CA VAL A 11 4.81 1.31 8.39
C VAL A 11 5.22 0.86 6.99
N SER A 12 4.28 0.34 6.21
CA SER A 12 4.51 -0.01 4.81
C SER A 12 4.91 1.23 4.01
N PRO A 13 5.88 1.14 3.08
CA PRO A 13 6.40 2.29 2.33
C PRO A 13 5.31 3.13 1.63
N ILE A 14 4.30 2.46 1.09
CA ILE A 14 3.24 3.12 0.31
C ILE A 14 2.39 4.09 1.13
N ILE A 15 2.29 3.87 2.44
CA ILE A 15 1.58 4.74 3.38
C ILE A 15 2.52 5.51 4.31
N SER A 16 3.83 5.35 4.14
CA SER A 16 4.81 5.98 5.04
C SER A 16 4.78 7.50 4.95
N VAL A 17 4.56 8.05 3.74
CA VAL A 17 4.45 9.49 3.53
C VAL A 17 3.27 10.09 4.30
N PRO A 18 2.00 9.67 4.06
CA PRO A 18 0.87 10.24 4.80
C PRO A 18 0.93 9.93 6.30
N TYR A 19 1.50 8.78 6.69
CA TYR A 19 1.68 8.46 8.11
C TYR A 19 2.68 9.40 8.78
N SER A 20 3.83 9.63 8.17
CA SER A 20 4.84 10.55 8.72
C SER A 20 4.28 11.97 8.84
N ILE A 21 3.60 12.49 7.82
CA ILE A 21 2.95 13.80 7.86
C ILE A 21 1.92 13.83 9.00
N SER A 22 1.08 12.80 9.13
CA SER A 22 0.08 12.71 10.21
C SER A 22 0.71 12.78 11.60
N GLN A 23 1.80 12.06 11.81
CA GLN A 23 2.49 12.05 13.12
C GLN A 23 3.18 13.39 13.43
N ILE A 24 3.64 14.10 12.42
CA ILE A 24 4.33 15.39 12.57
C ILE A 24 3.33 16.54 12.77
N THR A 25 2.24 16.54 12.02
CA THR A 25 1.29 17.66 11.97
C THR A 25 0.05 17.47 12.83
N GLY A 26 -0.24 16.23 13.25
CA GLY A 26 -1.49 15.89 13.95
C GLY A 26 -2.72 15.77 13.06
N TYR A 27 -2.60 15.96 11.74
CA TYR A 27 -3.72 15.73 10.82
C TYR A 27 -4.14 14.27 10.78
N ASN A 28 -5.42 14.05 10.44
CA ASN A 28 -5.97 12.69 10.38
C ASN A 28 -5.26 11.84 9.32
N PHE A 29 -4.79 10.64 9.74
CA PHE A 29 -4.02 9.74 8.88
C PHE A 29 -4.82 9.23 7.68
N GLY A 30 -6.10 8.92 7.84
CA GLY A 30 -6.96 8.47 6.74
C GLY A 30 -7.20 9.57 5.71
N ASP A 31 -7.40 10.80 6.15
CA ASP A 31 -7.60 11.93 5.23
C ASP A 31 -6.34 12.23 4.43
N LEU A 32 -5.16 12.22 5.07
CA LEU A 32 -3.88 12.36 4.38
C LEU A 32 -3.62 11.19 3.41
N THR A 33 -3.97 9.97 3.81
CA THR A 33 -3.86 8.80 2.93
C THR A 33 -4.77 8.95 1.72
N PHE A 34 -5.99 9.45 1.89
CA PHE A 34 -6.89 9.73 0.77
C PHE A 34 -6.33 10.79 -0.19
N VAL A 35 -5.74 11.87 0.32
CA VAL A 35 -5.10 12.90 -0.51
C VAL A 35 -3.96 12.30 -1.33
N VAL A 36 -3.07 11.52 -0.71
CA VAL A 36 -1.97 10.86 -1.43
C VAL A 36 -2.49 9.88 -2.48
N TYR A 37 -3.54 9.13 -2.17
CA TYR A 37 -4.17 8.22 -3.11
C TYR A 37 -4.84 8.96 -4.28
N ALA A 38 -5.46 10.10 -4.03
CA ALA A 38 -6.00 10.95 -5.10
C ALA A 38 -4.90 11.46 -6.03
N ILE A 39 -3.75 11.84 -5.49
CA ILE A 39 -2.57 12.21 -6.30
C ILE A 39 -2.12 11.02 -7.16
N PHE A 40 -2.05 9.82 -6.60
CA PHE A 40 -1.68 8.62 -7.36
C PHE A 40 -2.66 8.36 -8.52
N VAL A 41 -3.96 8.50 -8.28
CA VAL A 41 -4.99 8.32 -9.31
C VAL A 41 -4.84 9.35 -10.44
N VAL A 42 -4.61 10.62 -10.11
CA VAL A 42 -4.38 11.67 -11.10
C VAL A 42 -3.16 11.35 -11.98
N VAL A 43 -2.07 10.90 -11.36
CA VAL A 43 -0.85 10.49 -12.08
C VAL A 43 -1.12 9.26 -12.97
N GLN A 44 -1.88 8.27 -12.47
CA GLN A 44 -2.27 7.07 -13.25
C GLN A 44 -3.05 7.46 -14.50
N ILE A 45 -4.08 8.32 -14.36
CA ILE A 45 -4.88 8.81 -15.49
C ILE A 45 -3.96 9.49 -16.51
N GLY A 46 -3.05 10.37 -16.06
CA GLY A 46 -2.09 11.02 -16.93
C GLY A 46 -1.18 10.04 -17.70
N ILE A 47 -0.76 8.96 -17.03
CA ILE A 47 0.04 7.90 -17.66
C ILE A 47 -0.81 7.15 -18.69
N HIS A 48 -2.03 6.68 -18.32
CA HIS A 48 -2.88 5.90 -19.21
C HIS A 48 -3.33 6.68 -20.44
N VAL A 49 -3.62 7.97 -20.30
CA VAL A 49 -3.86 8.87 -21.47
C VAL A 49 -2.63 8.91 -22.39
N LYS A 50 -1.43 9.07 -21.82
CA LYS A 50 -0.18 9.17 -22.59
C LYS A 50 0.18 7.90 -23.34
N ILE A 51 -0.14 6.72 -22.77
CA ILE A 51 0.08 5.41 -23.42
C ILE A 51 -1.13 4.91 -24.21
N LYS A 52 -2.16 5.76 -24.39
CA LYS A 52 -3.39 5.48 -25.15
C LYS A 52 -4.20 4.28 -24.62
N LYS A 53 -4.15 4.02 -23.32
CA LYS A 53 -4.95 2.99 -22.64
C LYS A 53 -6.19 3.57 -21.97
N ASN A 54 -7.01 4.29 -22.74
CA ASN A 54 -8.19 5.01 -22.24
C ASN A 54 -9.25 4.09 -21.60
N ASN A 55 -9.27 2.81 -21.95
CA ASN A 55 -10.14 1.82 -21.31
C ASN A 55 -9.86 1.62 -19.81
N LYS A 56 -8.67 1.99 -19.33
CA LYS A 56 -8.32 1.92 -17.91
C LYS A 56 -8.72 3.14 -17.09
N ILE A 57 -9.02 4.26 -17.74
CA ILE A 57 -9.36 5.53 -17.06
C ILE A 57 -10.60 5.37 -16.16
N VAL A 58 -11.59 4.61 -16.59
CA VAL A 58 -12.79 4.35 -15.78
C VAL A 58 -12.42 3.62 -14.49
N SER A 59 -11.57 2.59 -14.59
CA SER A 59 -11.05 1.87 -13.43
C SER A 59 -10.24 2.80 -12.50
N ASP A 60 -9.41 3.69 -13.07
CA ASP A 60 -8.64 4.65 -12.28
C ASP A 60 -9.56 5.62 -11.51
N VAL A 61 -10.59 6.15 -12.16
CA VAL A 61 -11.56 7.05 -11.51
C VAL A 61 -12.33 6.34 -10.39
N LEU A 62 -12.71 5.06 -10.61
CA LEU A 62 -13.39 4.25 -9.59
C LEU A 62 -12.53 3.96 -8.35
N GLN A 63 -11.22 4.11 -8.44
CA GLN A 63 -10.34 4.03 -7.27
C GLN A 63 -10.63 5.12 -6.24
N LEU A 64 -11.11 6.31 -6.64
CA LEU A 64 -11.37 7.42 -5.72
C LEU A 64 -12.48 7.11 -4.70
N PRO A 65 -13.70 6.74 -5.11
CA PRO A 65 -14.75 6.39 -4.14
C PRO A 65 -14.37 5.18 -3.29
N LEU A 66 -13.69 4.18 -3.86
CA LEU A 66 -13.21 3.02 -3.11
C LEU A 66 -12.14 3.41 -2.08
N SER A 67 -11.23 4.33 -2.44
CA SER A 67 -10.22 4.86 -1.51
C SER A 67 -10.85 5.64 -0.37
N LEU A 68 -11.94 6.37 -0.64
CA LEU A 68 -12.66 7.08 0.42
C LEU A 68 -13.22 6.09 1.44
N VAL A 69 -13.91 5.05 1.00
CA VAL A 69 -14.41 3.98 1.88
C VAL A 69 -13.26 3.33 2.65
N PHE A 70 -12.18 2.97 1.95
CA PHE A 70 -11.01 2.36 2.55
C PHE A 70 -10.38 3.23 3.65
N THR A 71 -10.22 4.53 3.40
CA THR A 71 -9.60 5.43 4.39
C THR A 71 -10.52 5.72 5.57
N ARG A 72 -11.86 5.68 5.40
CA ARG A 72 -12.80 5.73 6.52
C ARG A 72 -12.70 4.48 7.39
N LEU A 73 -12.64 3.29 6.79
CA LEU A 73 -12.39 2.05 7.54
C LEU A 73 -11.04 2.06 8.25
N LEU A 74 -9.99 2.61 7.62
CA LEU A 74 -8.69 2.77 8.25
C LEU A 74 -8.76 3.66 9.50
N ASN A 75 -9.51 4.76 9.46
CA ASN A 75 -9.75 5.63 10.62
C ASN A 75 -10.51 4.90 11.72
N ILE A 76 -11.60 4.20 11.38
CA ILE A 76 -12.39 3.42 12.34
C ILE A 76 -11.49 2.40 13.05
N PHE A 77 -10.79 1.56 12.29
CA PHE A 77 -9.91 0.55 12.88
C PHE A 77 -8.76 1.16 13.68
N SER A 78 -8.29 2.35 13.32
CA SER A 78 -7.22 3.03 14.09
C SER A 78 -7.68 3.46 15.47
N VAL A 79 -8.96 3.67 15.69
CA VAL A 79 -9.53 3.99 17.01
C VAL A 79 -9.71 2.72 17.85
N TYR A 80 -10.25 1.65 17.25
CA TYR A 80 -10.61 0.44 18.00
C TYR A 80 -9.44 -0.51 18.27
N ILE A 81 -8.40 -0.50 17.44
CA ILE A 81 -7.24 -1.40 17.62
C ILE A 81 -6.22 -0.74 18.55
N PRO A 82 -5.99 -1.30 19.75
CA PRO A 82 -5.02 -0.74 20.69
C PRO A 82 -3.57 -0.99 20.23
N THR A 83 -2.67 -0.13 20.65
CA THR A 83 -1.22 -0.32 20.49
C THR A 83 -0.65 -1.02 21.71
N SER A 84 0.12 -2.09 21.53
CA SER A 84 0.78 -2.79 22.62
C SER A 84 2.15 -2.18 22.92
N GLN A 85 2.51 -2.15 24.21
CA GLN A 85 3.86 -1.80 24.66
C GLN A 85 4.81 -3.02 24.63
N ASN A 86 4.27 -4.25 24.63
CA ASN A 86 5.06 -5.47 24.61
C ASN A 86 5.63 -5.71 23.21
N LEU A 87 6.96 -5.77 23.12
CA LEU A 87 7.68 -5.94 21.86
C LEU A 87 7.30 -7.24 21.13
N GLY A 88 7.10 -8.35 21.86
CA GLY A 88 6.69 -9.62 21.28
C GLY A 88 5.31 -9.52 20.61
N ILE A 89 4.34 -8.87 21.28
CA ILE A 89 3.01 -8.65 20.72
C ILE A 89 3.10 -7.76 19.46
N ARG A 90 3.96 -6.74 19.46
CA ARG A 90 4.16 -5.87 18.29
C ARG A 90 4.67 -6.64 17.06
N PHE A 91 5.59 -7.59 17.25
CA PHE A 91 6.06 -8.46 16.16
C PHE A 91 4.96 -9.43 15.67
N ILE A 92 4.16 -9.98 16.57
CA ILE A 92 3.01 -10.84 16.20
C ILE A 92 1.99 -10.05 15.37
N VAL A 93 1.64 -8.84 15.82
CA VAL A 93 0.74 -7.93 15.11
C VAL A 93 1.30 -7.57 13.73
N LEU A 94 2.60 -7.30 13.62
CA LEU A 94 3.28 -7.02 12.36
C LEU A 94 3.22 -8.24 11.41
N ALA A 95 3.51 -9.44 11.90
CA ALA A 95 3.45 -10.66 11.09
C ALA A 95 2.04 -10.89 10.56
N PHE A 96 1.02 -10.75 11.41
CA PHE A 96 -0.38 -10.86 11.00
C PHE A 96 -0.78 -9.76 10.00
N ALA A 97 -0.31 -8.52 10.19
CA ALA A 97 -0.52 -7.42 9.25
C ALA A 97 0.06 -7.72 7.86
N ILE A 98 1.27 -8.29 7.80
CA ILE A 98 1.95 -8.66 6.55
C ILE A 98 1.16 -9.76 5.83
N ILE A 99 0.71 -10.78 6.55
CA ILE A 99 -0.08 -11.90 5.98
C ILE A 99 -1.40 -11.36 5.41
N CYS A 100 -2.16 -10.59 6.20
CA CYS A 100 -3.43 -10.02 5.75
C CYS A 100 -3.25 -9.08 4.56
N THR A 101 -2.20 -8.26 4.56
CA THR A 101 -1.91 -7.33 3.45
C THR A 101 -1.53 -8.10 2.18
N GLY A 102 -0.69 -9.13 2.30
CA GLY A 102 -0.26 -9.95 1.17
C GLY A 102 -1.41 -10.74 0.54
N ILE A 103 -2.26 -11.37 1.37
CA ILE A 103 -3.45 -12.09 0.90
C ILE A 103 -4.43 -11.11 0.22
N GLY A 104 -4.74 -9.97 0.85
CA GLY A 104 -5.65 -8.98 0.29
C GLY A 104 -5.16 -8.40 -1.03
N ALA A 105 -3.86 -8.11 -1.14
CA ALA A 105 -3.25 -7.65 -2.39
C ALA A 105 -3.30 -8.74 -3.48
N ALA A 106 -2.97 -9.99 -3.15
CA ALA A 106 -3.02 -11.10 -4.08
C ALA A 106 -4.45 -11.35 -4.60
N MET A 107 -5.46 -11.33 -3.72
CA MET A 107 -6.86 -11.45 -4.11
C MET A 107 -7.29 -10.30 -5.04
N SER A 108 -6.94 -9.06 -4.71
CA SER A 108 -7.26 -7.89 -5.53
C SER A 108 -6.65 -7.99 -6.94
N LEU A 109 -5.41 -8.47 -7.04
CA LEU A 109 -4.73 -8.69 -8.31
C LEU A 109 -5.37 -9.82 -9.12
N SER A 110 -5.70 -10.95 -8.47
CA SER A 110 -6.32 -12.13 -9.13
C SER A 110 -7.72 -11.84 -9.67
N MET A 111 -8.50 -11.00 -8.98
CA MET A 111 -9.85 -10.63 -9.41
C MET A 111 -9.88 -9.62 -10.56
N GLN A 112 -8.75 -9.03 -10.93
CA GLN A 112 -8.66 -7.96 -11.95
C GLN A 112 -9.68 -6.82 -11.73
N LEU A 113 -10.10 -6.63 -10.48
CA LEU A 113 -10.99 -5.55 -10.07
C LEU A 113 -10.24 -4.22 -10.03
N VAL A 114 -10.94 -3.18 -9.60
CA VAL A 114 -10.34 -1.86 -9.38
C VAL A 114 -9.23 -1.97 -8.32
N PRO A 115 -7.95 -1.78 -8.67
CA PRO A 115 -6.86 -1.94 -7.70
C PRO A 115 -6.88 -0.81 -6.67
N ASN A 116 -6.22 -1.03 -5.53
CA ASN A 116 -5.91 0.07 -4.62
C ASN A 116 -5.00 1.08 -5.34
N PRO A 117 -5.18 2.41 -5.15
CA PRO A 117 -4.40 3.43 -5.84
C PRO A 117 -2.88 3.25 -5.72
N GLY A 118 -2.42 2.74 -4.60
CA GLY A 118 -1.00 2.44 -4.41
C GLY A 118 -0.48 1.31 -5.30
N ASP A 119 -1.30 0.28 -5.55
CA ASP A 119 -0.94 -0.80 -6.47
C ASP A 119 -1.20 -0.39 -7.93
N GLY A 120 -2.25 0.40 -8.16
CA GLY A 120 -2.59 0.93 -9.49
C GLY A 120 -1.49 1.83 -10.07
N ILE A 121 -0.92 2.75 -9.28
CA ILE A 121 0.19 3.61 -9.74
C ILE A 121 1.42 2.77 -10.12
N VAL A 122 1.72 1.72 -9.37
CA VAL A 122 2.83 0.82 -9.67
C VAL A 122 2.59 0.09 -11.00
N GLN A 123 1.37 -0.40 -11.25
CA GLN A 123 1.01 -1.03 -12.52
C GLN A 123 1.11 -0.03 -13.70
N ALA A 124 0.57 1.17 -13.55
CA ALA A 124 0.63 2.20 -14.58
C ALA A 124 2.09 2.60 -14.93
N LEU A 125 2.95 2.72 -13.91
CA LEU A 125 4.38 2.98 -14.09
C LEU A 125 5.09 1.80 -14.76
N ALA A 126 4.79 0.55 -14.35
CA ALA A 126 5.36 -0.66 -14.95
C ALA A 126 5.02 -0.74 -16.45
N GLU A 127 3.78 -0.45 -16.81
CA GLU A 127 3.33 -0.39 -18.21
C GLU A 127 4.01 0.75 -18.98
N ARG A 128 4.13 1.93 -18.38
CA ARG A 128 4.76 3.10 -19.02
C ARG A 128 6.22 2.87 -19.33
N PHE A 129 6.96 2.23 -18.43
CA PHE A 129 8.40 2.00 -18.57
C PHE A 129 8.75 0.60 -19.12
N ASN A 130 7.74 -0.20 -19.42
CA ASN A 130 7.89 -1.59 -19.88
C ASN A 130 8.79 -2.43 -18.95
N LYS A 131 8.53 -2.32 -17.65
CA LYS A 131 9.25 -3.05 -16.59
C LYS A 131 8.32 -4.02 -15.87
N SER A 132 8.89 -5.00 -15.17
CA SER A 132 8.09 -5.88 -14.33
C SER A 132 7.45 -5.09 -13.17
N VAL A 133 6.23 -5.49 -12.79
CA VAL A 133 5.48 -4.87 -11.68
C VAL A 133 6.29 -4.96 -10.37
N GLY A 134 6.96 -6.10 -10.14
CA GLY A 134 7.78 -6.29 -8.93
C GLY A 134 8.95 -5.31 -8.83
N LEU A 135 9.70 -5.12 -9.92
CA LEU A 135 10.79 -4.14 -9.95
C LEU A 135 10.26 -2.72 -9.73
N THR A 136 9.17 -2.37 -10.44
CA THR A 136 8.54 -1.05 -10.33
C THR A 136 8.02 -0.79 -8.93
N LYS A 137 7.44 -1.81 -8.28
CA LYS A 137 7.01 -1.71 -6.90
C LYS A 137 8.17 -1.43 -5.96
N ASN A 138 9.27 -2.17 -6.08
CA ASN A 138 10.44 -1.94 -5.23
C ASN A 138 11.02 -0.52 -5.40
N LEU A 139 11.09 -0.03 -6.64
CA LEU A 139 11.55 1.34 -6.92
C LEU A 139 10.59 2.38 -6.35
N PHE A 140 9.29 2.16 -6.49
CA PHE A 140 8.25 3.06 -5.97
C PHE A 140 8.22 3.06 -4.44
N ASP A 141 8.39 1.90 -3.81
CA ASP A 141 8.51 1.78 -2.35
C ASP A 141 9.77 2.52 -1.85
N CYS A 142 10.90 2.36 -2.54
CA CYS A 142 12.13 3.10 -2.24
C CYS A 142 11.93 4.62 -2.37
N PHE A 143 11.26 5.07 -3.42
CA PHE A 143 10.93 6.49 -3.63
C PHE A 143 10.05 7.04 -2.50
N ASN A 144 8.99 6.34 -2.09
CA ASN A 144 8.17 6.74 -0.95
C ASN A 144 8.96 6.80 0.36
N LEU A 145 9.87 5.84 0.60
CA LEU A 145 10.74 5.86 1.77
C LEU A 145 11.69 7.06 1.75
N CYS A 146 12.27 7.39 0.61
CA CYS A 146 13.13 8.58 0.47
C CYS A 146 12.34 9.87 0.79
N ILE A 147 11.11 10.02 0.27
CA ILE A 147 10.25 11.17 0.59
C ILE A 147 9.95 11.20 2.09
N THR A 148 9.60 10.06 2.68
CA THR A 148 9.30 9.98 4.11
C THR A 148 10.50 10.37 4.96
N LEU A 149 11.69 9.90 4.63
CA LEU A 149 12.92 10.24 5.34
C LEU A 149 13.24 11.73 5.18
N CYS A 150 13.09 12.30 3.99
CA CYS A 150 13.28 13.74 3.78
C CYS A 150 12.31 14.54 4.65
N ILE A 151 11.01 14.25 4.62
CA ILE A 151 10.02 14.95 5.45
C ILE A 151 10.36 14.79 6.94
N SER A 152 10.68 13.59 7.37
CA SER A 152 10.98 13.29 8.78
C SER A 152 12.23 14.04 9.28
N ILE A 153 13.30 14.04 8.50
CA ILE A 153 14.57 14.68 8.89
C ILE A 153 14.46 16.21 8.84
N PHE A 154 13.89 16.75 7.75
CA PHE A 154 13.86 18.21 7.56
C PHE A 154 12.79 18.91 8.41
N ILE A 155 11.69 18.23 8.74
CA ILE A 155 10.57 18.86 9.47
C ILE A 155 10.57 18.44 10.95
N ALA A 156 10.73 17.14 11.24
CA ALA A 156 10.63 16.62 12.61
C ALA A 156 12.00 16.44 13.28
N HIS A 157 13.11 16.56 12.57
CA HIS A 157 14.48 16.32 13.04
C HIS A 157 14.69 14.94 13.65
N GLN A 158 13.81 13.99 13.32
CA GLN A 158 13.85 12.58 13.77
C GLN A 158 13.17 11.67 12.76
N ILE A 159 13.52 10.39 12.73
CA ILE A 159 12.90 9.43 11.81
C ILE A 159 11.50 9.06 12.30
N VAL A 160 10.48 9.35 11.49
CA VAL A 160 9.06 9.07 11.78
C VAL A 160 8.49 8.12 10.72
N GLY A 161 7.83 7.05 11.16
CA GLY A 161 7.11 6.13 10.28
C GLY A 161 7.98 5.06 9.60
N VAL A 162 9.30 5.19 9.62
CA VAL A 162 10.23 4.20 9.06
C VAL A 162 10.94 3.48 10.19
N GLY A 163 10.98 2.16 10.12
CA GLY A 163 11.60 1.33 11.14
C GLY A 163 11.90 -0.08 10.62
N ILE A 164 12.33 -0.96 11.54
CA ILE A 164 12.65 -2.35 11.20
C ILE A 164 11.44 -3.09 10.62
N GLY A 165 10.23 -2.78 11.09
CA GLY A 165 8.99 -3.33 10.56
C GLY A 165 8.71 -2.92 9.11
N THR A 166 9.18 -1.74 8.67
CA THR A 166 9.08 -1.31 7.27
C THR A 166 9.88 -2.24 6.36
N VAL A 167 11.12 -2.58 6.76
CA VAL A 167 11.98 -3.50 6.00
C VAL A 167 11.37 -4.90 5.95
N ILE A 168 10.89 -5.39 7.09
CA ILE A 168 10.23 -6.71 7.19
C ILE A 168 8.95 -6.72 6.32
N ALA A 169 8.16 -5.65 6.31
CA ALA A 169 6.95 -5.56 5.52
C ALA A 169 7.24 -5.57 4.01
N VAL A 170 8.25 -4.82 3.53
CA VAL A 170 8.67 -4.83 2.12
C VAL A 170 9.00 -6.24 1.64
N LEU A 171 9.79 -6.97 2.41
CA LEU A 171 10.21 -8.33 2.06
C LEU A 171 9.07 -9.35 2.26
N GLY A 172 8.28 -9.18 3.32
CA GLY A 172 7.26 -10.15 3.75
C GLY A 172 6.02 -10.14 2.86
N VAL A 173 5.48 -8.97 2.54
CA VAL A 173 4.24 -8.85 1.74
C VAL A 173 4.42 -9.48 0.36
N GLY A 174 5.54 -9.21 -0.32
CA GLY A 174 5.82 -9.81 -1.62
C GLY A 174 5.91 -11.34 -1.59
N ARG A 175 6.47 -11.91 -0.52
CA ARG A 175 6.55 -13.37 -0.33
C ARG A 175 5.18 -13.99 -0.06
N VAL A 176 4.31 -13.32 0.71
CA VAL A 176 2.94 -13.78 0.95
C VAL A 176 2.14 -13.75 -0.35
N ILE A 177 2.27 -12.72 -1.18
CA ILE A 177 1.65 -12.65 -2.50
C ILE A 177 2.10 -13.83 -3.38
N ALA A 178 3.42 -14.08 -3.46
CA ALA A 178 3.96 -15.18 -4.24
C ALA A 178 3.47 -16.54 -3.75
N LEU A 179 3.41 -16.74 -2.43
CA LEU A 179 2.90 -17.97 -1.82
C LEU A 179 1.40 -18.16 -2.11
N TYR A 180 0.61 -17.09 -2.03
CA TYR A 180 -0.81 -17.12 -2.37
C TYR A 180 -1.02 -17.56 -3.82
N HIS A 181 -0.32 -16.96 -4.78
CA HIS A 181 -0.38 -17.36 -6.19
C HIS A 181 0.01 -18.81 -6.37
N HIS A 182 1.12 -19.25 -5.78
CA HIS A 182 1.57 -20.65 -5.88
C HIS A 182 0.53 -21.67 -5.37
N ILE A 183 -0.23 -21.33 -4.31
CA ILE A 183 -1.22 -22.25 -3.72
C ILE A 183 -2.56 -22.20 -4.46
N PHE A 184 -2.98 -21.03 -4.91
CA PHE A 184 -4.34 -20.79 -5.40
C PHE A 184 -4.45 -20.67 -6.93
N GLU A 185 -3.37 -20.34 -7.64
CA GLU A 185 -3.38 -20.14 -9.09
C GLU A 185 -3.81 -21.44 -9.82
N THR A 186 -3.28 -22.58 -9.41
CA THR A 186 -3.67 -23.90 -9.92
C THR A 186 -5.15 -24.24 -9.67
N LYS A 187 -5.74 -23.75 -8.59
CA LYS A 187 -7.17 -23.96 -8.29
C LYS A 187 -8.08 -23.00 -9.03
N ILE A 188 -7.64 -21.77 -9.23
CA ILE A 188 -8.40 -20.73 -9.93
C ILE A 188 -8.41 -21.01 -11.44
N GLU A 189 -7.31 -21.42 -12.04
CA GLU A 189 -7.26 -21.87 -13.45
C GLU A 189 -8.20 -23.05 -13.68
N TYR A 190 -8.24 -24.03 -12.74
CA TYR A 190 -9.17 -25.16 -12.84
C TYR A 190 -10.65 -24.75 -12.77
N LEU A 191 -10.99 -23.69 -12.03
CA LEU A 191 -12.37 -23.19 -11.91
C LEU A 191 -12.80 -22.30 -13.09
N ILE A 192 -11.86 -21.64 -13.76
CA ILE A 192 -12.12 -20.77 -14.93
C ILE A 192 -12.18 -21.58 -16.22
N THR A 193 -11.51 -22.73 -16.29
CA THR A 193 -11.49 -23.61 -17.48
C THR A 193 -12.62 -24.64 -17.51
N LYS A 194 -13.50 -24.65 -16.52
CA LYS A 194 -14.72 -25.45 -16.45
C LYS A 194 -15.96 -24.61 -16.65
#